data_df272a598d56d919c4d7b9ef5d71ef41
#
_entry.id   df272a598d56d919c4d7b9ef5d71ef41
#
_cell.length_a   1.000
_cell.length_b   1.000
_cell.length_c   1.000
_cell.angle_alpha   90.00
_cell.angle_beta   90.00
_cell.angle_gamma   90.00
#
_symmetry.space_group_name_H-M   'P 1'
#
loop_
_entity.id
_entity.type
_entity.pdbx_description
1 polymer ?
#
loop_
_entity_poly.entity_id
_entity_poly.type
_entity_poly.pdbx_seq_one_letter_code
_entity_poly.pdbx_strand_id
1 'polypeptide(L)' 'MCIAIIKPKGKDIPSKEYIENSFDNNPDGGGYAVKRNGYIKYAKGYFDVDEYYKVLQENIRKEDEA' A
#
# COMPACT_ATOMS: atom_id res chain seq x y z
N MET A 1 -4.65 -13.55 -9.03
CA MET A 1 -5.53 -12.39 -9.18
C MET A 1 -4.93 -11.19 -8.46
N CYS A 2 -4.93 -10.02 -9.08
CA CYS A 2 -4.36 -8.81 -8.47
C CYS A 2 -5.46 -7.94 -7.90
N ILE A 3 -5.19 -7.34 -6.74
CA ILE A 3 -6.09 -6.39 -6.09
C ILE A 3 -5.42 -5.03 -6.09
N ALA A 4 -6.12 -4.01 -6.53
CA ALA A 4 -5.63 -2.63 -6.52
C ALA A 4 -6.46 -1.80 -5.53
N ILE A 5 -5.77 -1.02 -4.71
CA ILE A 5 -6.40 -0.14 -3.74
C ILE A 5 -5.94 1.28 -4.05
N ILE A 6 -6.87 2.21 -4.11
CA ILE A 6 -6.57 3.63 -4.34
C ILE A 6 -6.84 4.40 -3.07
N LYS A 7 -5.83 5.14 -2.60
CA LYS A 7 -5.96 6.01 -1.43
C LYS A 7 -6.01 7.46 -1.89
N PRO A 8 -7.16 8.13 -1.75
CA PRO A 8 -7.24 9.56 -2.05
C PRO A 8 -6.46 10.40 -1.06
N LYS A 9 -6.17 11.63 -1.43
CA LYS A 9 -5.57 12.61 -0.53
C LYS A 9 -6.48 12.83 0.69
N GLY A 10 -5.87 12.94 1.87
CA GLY A 10 -6.60 13.19 3.10
C GLY A 10 -7.18 11.95 3.75
N LYS A 11 -6.99 10.78 3.18
CA LYS A 11 -7.43 9.52 3.75
C LYS A 11 -6.25 8.72 4.26
N ASP A 12 -6.49 7.86 5.23
CA ASP A 12 -5.47 6.96 5.76
C ASP A 12 -5.28 5.77 4.83
N ILE A 13 -4.13 5.09 4.96
CA ILE A 13 -3.93 3.81 4.29
C ILE A 13 -4.96 2.80 4.81
N PRO A 14 -5.26 1.73 4.05
CA PRO A 14 -6.18 0.70 4.52
C PRO A 14 -5.72 0.10 5.86
N SER A 15 -6.66 -0.43 6.64
CA SER A 15 -6.34 -1.08 7.90
C SER A 15 -5.47 -2.31 7.66
N LYS A 16 -4.71 -2.72 8.70
CA LYS A 16 -3.89 -3.93 8.63
C LYS A 16 -4.76 -5.16 8.34
N GLU A 17 -5.93 -5.23 8.96
CA GLU A 17 -6.87 -6.33 8.73
C GLU A 17 -7.28 -6.44 7.26
N TYR A 18 -7.56 -5.31 6.63
CA TYR A 18 -7.91 -5.29 5.20
C TYR A 18 -6.76 -5.80 4.35
N ILE A 19 -5.54 -5.36 4.66
CA ILE A 19 -4.34 -5.76 3.93
C ILE A 19 -4.06 -7.26 4.15
N GLU A 20 -4.23 -7.76 5.36
CA GLU A 20 -4.07 -9.19 5.66
C GLU A 20 -5.07 -10.03 4.84
N ASN A 21 -6.33 -9.61 4.80
CA ASN A 21 -7.34 -10.31 4.01
C ASN A 21 -7.02 -10.27 2.52
N SER A 22 -6.49 -9.15 2.04
CA SER A 22 -6.07 -9.02 0.64
C SER A 22 -4.93 -9.99 0.31
N PHE A 23 -3.97 -10.15 1.21
CA PHE A 23 -2.87 -11.10 1.01
C PHE A 23 -3.35 -12.55 1.03
N ASP A 24 -4.31 -12.88 1.90
CA ASP A 24 -4.88 -14.22 1.96
C ASP A 24 -5.55 -14.60 0.64
N ASN A 25 -6.21 -13.64 0.00
CA ASN A 25 -6.91 -13.87 -1.27
C ASN A 25 -6.02 -13.68 -2.49
N ASN A 26 -4.83 -13.09 -2.31
CA ASN A 26 -3.95 -12.75 -3.42
C ASN A 26 -2.48 -12.79 -2.96
N PRO A 27 -1.90 -13.99 -2.82
CA PRO A 27 -0.56 -14.15 -2.26
C PRO A 27 0.60 -13.81 -3.21
N ASP A 28 0.31 -13.20 -4.35
CA ASP A 28 1.33 -12.89 -5.37
C ASP A 28 2.26 -11.74 -4.96
N GLY A 29 2.09 -11.21 -3.76
CA GLY A 29 2.92 -10.14 -3.23
C GLY A 29 2.23 -8.79 -3.30
N GLY A 30 2.85 -7.81 -2.68
CA GLY A 30 2.32 -6.45 -2.62
C GLY A 30 3.32 -5.41 -3.07
N GLY A 31 2.81 -4.24 -3.35
CA GLY A 31 3.61 -3.08 -3.71
C GLY A 31 2.82 -1.81 -3.50
N TYR A 32 3.45 -0.67 -3.75
CA TYR A 32 2.76 0.61 -3.65
C TYR A 32 3.35 1.61 -4.63
N ALA A 33 2.55 2.62 -4.95
CA ALA A 33 2.99 3.81 -5.66
C ALA A 33 2.38 5.01 -4.97
N VAL A 34 3.18 6.05 -4.76
CA VAL A 34 2.72 7.28 -4.12
C VAL A 34 3.14 8.47 -4.96
N LYS A 35 2.21 9.41 -5.15
CA LYS A 35 2.48 10.66 -5.84
C LYS A 35 2.70 11.75 -4.81
N ARG A 36 3.85 12.41 -4.90
CA ARG A 36 4.25 13.46 -3.97
C ARG A 36 5.06 14.52 -4.70
N ASN A 37 4.68 15.78 -4.54
CA ASN A 37 5.44 16.93 -5.08
C ASN A 37 5.77 16.77 -6.57
N GLY A 38 4.86 16.24 -7.37
CA GLY A 38 5.03 16.14 -8.82
C GLY A 38 5.84 14.95 -9.30
N TYR A 39 6.25 14.05 -8.41
CA TYR A 39 6.92 12.81 -8.80
C TYR A 39 6.24 11.60 -8.18
N ILE A 40 6.55 10.44 -8.73
CA ILE A 40 5.97 9.17 -8.27
C ILE A 40 7.10 8.32 -7.69
N LYS A 41 6.88 7.85 -6.46
CA LYS A 41 7.75 6.88 -5.80
C LYS A 41 7.01 5.56 -5.72
N TYR A 42 7.68 4.45 -6.04
CA TYR A 42 7.04 3.15 -5.99
C TYR A 42 8.02 2.08 -5.49
N ALA A 43 7.43 0.98 -5.00
CA ALA A 43 8.16 -0.21 -4.62
C ALA A 43 7.25 -1.41 -4.78
N LYS A 44 7.82 -2.59 -4.98
CA LYS A 44 7.06 -3.83 -5.16
C LYS A 44 7.88 -5.01 -4.63
N GLY A 45 7.26 -6.18 -4.60
CA GLY A 45 7.95 -7.40 -4.20
C GLY A 45 7.84 -7.70 -2.70
N TYR A 46 6.81 -7.21 -2.03
CA TYR A 46 6.58 -7.52 -0.62
C TYR A 46 5.69 -8.76 -0.52
N PHE A 47 6.18 -9.80 0.15
CA PHE A 47 5.48 -11.07 0.32
C PHE A 47 5.09 -11.34 1.76
N ASP A 48 5.58 -10.55 2.71
CA ASP A 48 5.25 -10.62 4.13
C ASP A 48 4.31 -9.47 4.46
N VAL A 49 3.11 -9.78 4.94
CA VAL A 49 2.11 -8.76 5.20
C VAL A 49 2.54 -7.78 6.29
N ASP A 50 3.23 -8.26 7.31
CA ASP A 50 3.69 -7.38 8.40
C ASP A 50 4.74 -6.39 7.90
N GLU A 51 5.68 -6.85 7.10
CA GLU A 51 6.68 -5.99 6.49
C GLU A 51 6.04 -5.01 5.53
N TYR A 52 5.10 -5.47 4.71
CA TYR A 52 4.40 -4.63 3.75
C TYR A 52 3.62 -3.51 4.46
N TYR A 53 2.89 -3.86 5.52
CA TYR A 53 2.13 -2.86 6.26
C TYR A 53 3.03 -1.81 6.91
N LYS A 54 4.15 -2.25 7.48
CA LYS A 54 5.15 -1.34 8.06
C LYS A 54 5.68 -0.37 7.01
N VAL A 55 6.03 -0.87 5.84
CA VAL A 55 6.55 -0.06 4.74
C VAL A 55 5.50 0.95 4.27
N LEU A 56 4.23 0.56 4.20
CA LEU A 56 3.15 1.47 3.85
C LEU A 56 3.04 2.60 4.86
N GLN A 57 3.10 2.29 6.16
CA GLN A 57 3.03 3.30 7.21
C GLN A 57 4.20 4.27 7.17
N GLU A 58 5.38 3.79 6.81
CA GLU A 58 6.59 4.62 6.77
C GLU A 58 6.65 5.51 5.52
N ASN A 59 6.05 5.09 4.41
CA ASN A 59 6.26 5.73 3.12
C ASN A 59 5.03 6.46 2.57
N ILE A 60 3.84 6.18 3.08
CA ILE A 60 2.61 6.82 2.61
C ILE A 60 2.03 7.65 3.73
N ARG A 61 1.84 8.94 3.46
CA ARG A 61 1.27 9.89 4.42
C ARG A 61 -0.20 10.11 4.10
N LYS A 62 -0.94 10.61 5.09
CA LYS A 62 -2.36 10.89 4.92
C LYS A 62 -2.64 11.82 3.75
N GLU A 63 -1.81 12.83 3.55
CA GLU A 63 -1.95 13.83 2.49
C GLU A 63 -1.56 13.29 1.10
N ASP A 64 -0.93 12.13 1.01
CA ASP A 64 -0.50 11.56 -0.27
C ASP A 64 -1.65 10.90 -1.02
N GLU A 65 -1.56 10.95 -2.35
CA GLU A 65 -2.38 10.14 -3.24
C GLU A 65 -1.59 8.87 -3.58
N ALA A 66 -2.18 7.72 -3.34
CA ALA A 66 -1.47 6.45 -3.52
C ALA A 66 -2.38 5.33 -4.02
#